data_88ff1155969284609c6b78180af85266
#
_entry.id   88ff1155969284609c6b78180af85266
#
_cell.length_a   1.000
_cell.length_b   1.000
_cell.length_c   1.000
_cell.angle_alpha   90.00
_cell.angle_beta   90.00
_cell.angle_gamma   90.00
#
_symmetry.space_group_name_H-M   'P 1'
#
loop_
_entity.id
_entity.type
_entity.pdbx_description
1 polymer ?
#
loop_
_entity_poly.entity_id
_entity_poly.type
_entity_poly.pdbx_seq_one_letter_code
_entity_poly.pdbx_strand_id
1 'polypeptide(L)'
;MALEVDGKSIETTANGYLVNMEDWSEAVGAAIAAAEPLEMTEKHWDVVNYLRDEHYNNGGAEPNERTIMKDMSKKWGSKQTSKDMYKLFPDMPSKQGRKIAGLPQSTRKGGY
;
A
#
# COMPACT_ATOMS: atom_id res chain seq x y z
N MET A 1 7.16 -16.66 6.04
CA MET A 1 8.13 -16.13 5.05
C MET A 1 8.76 -14.86 5.62
N ALA A 2 9.89 -14.46 5.15
CA ALA A 2 10.60 -13.30 5.69
C ALA A 2 11.22 -12.47 4.59
N LEU A 3 11.31 -11.15 4.85
CA LEU A 3 12.05 -10.20 4.03
C LEU A 3 13.34 -9.85 4.75
N GLU A 4 14.42 -9.70 3.98
CA GLU A 4 15.69 -9.20 4.51
C GLU A 4 15.76 -7.70 4.23
N VAL A 5 15.80 -6.88 5.28
CA VAL A 5 15.86 -5.42 5.15
C VAL A 5 16.89 -4.89 6.13
N ASP A 6 17.92 -4.24 5.61
CA ASP A 6 19.02 -3.65 6.40
C ASP A 6 19.61 -4.63 7.43
N GLY A 7 19.78 -5.89 7.01
CA GLY A 7 20.34 -6.94 7.87
C GLY A 7 19.37 -7.53 8.86
N LYS A 8 18.10 -7.14 8.80
CA LYS A 8 17.05 -7.69 9.68
C LYS A 8 16.12 -8.58 8.88
N SER A 9 15.63 -9.64 9.54
CA SER A 9 14.63 -10.51 8.97
C SER A 9 13.25 -10.05 9.43
N ILE A 10 12.40 -9.68 8.47
CA ILE A 10 11.05 -9.17 8.74
C ILE A 10 10.03 -10.23 8.33
N GLU A 11 9.26 -10.72 9.29
CA GLU A 11 8.27 -11.77 9.02
C GLU A 11 7.09 -11.26 8.18
N THR A 12 6.72 -12.05 7.18
CA THR A 12 5.55 -11.77 6.34
C THR A 12 4.65 -13.01 6.25
N THR A 13 3.38 -12.77 5.90
CA THR A 13 2.46 -13.87 5.60
C THR A 13 2.80 -14.47 4.23
N ALA A 14 2.16 -15.59 3.90
CA ALA A 14 2.32 -16.21 2.57
C ALA A 14 1.92 -15.25 1.44
N ASN A 15 1.01 -14.31 1.72
CA ASN A 15 0.57 -13.32 0.75
C ASN A 15 1.45 -12.06 0.70
N GLY A 16 2.51 -12.01 1.50
CA GLY A 16 3.47 -10.91 1.50
C GLY A 16 3.12 -9.73 2.40
N TYR A 17 2.10 -9.87 3.25
CA TYR A 17 1.76 -8.84 4.24
C TYR A 17 2.62 -9.00 5.49
N LEU A 18 2.91 -7.88 6.17
CA LEU A 18 3.67 -7.95 7.41
C LEU A 18 2.87 -8.67 8.49
N VAL A 19 3.55 -9.53 9.24
CA VAL A 19 2.97 -10.17 10.43
C VAL A 19 2.81 -9.13 11.53
N ASN A 20 3.79 -8.25 11.68
CA ASN A 20 3.79 -7.20 12.69
C ASN A 20 3.92 -5.84 12.01
N MET A 21 2.88 -5.01 12.11
CA MET A 21 2.85 -3.70 11.50
C MET A 21 3.93 -2.75 12.04
N GLU A 22 4.38 -2.98 13.26
CA GLU A 22 5.43 -2.16 13.88
C GLU A 22 6.79 -2.33 13.20
N ASP A 23 6.97 -3.42 12.46
CA ASP A 23 8.21 -3.67 11.71
C ASP A 23 8.32 -2.80 10.45
N TRP A 24 7.27 -2.08 10.09
CA TRP A 24 7.27 -1.29 8.87
C TRP A 24 8.18 -0.08 8.94
N SER A 25 8.86 0.19 7.82
CA SER A 25 9.60 1.43 7.56
C SER A 25 9.55 1.66 6.05
N GLU A 26 10.02 2.80 5.59
CA GLU A 26 10.10 3.04 4.13
C GLU A 26 10.96 1.99 3.45
N ALA A 27 12.05 1.57 4.11
CA ALA A 27 12.93 0.51 3.57
C ALA A 27 12.17 -0.81 3.44
N VAL A 28 11.33 -1.14 4.42
CA VAL A 28 10.50 -2.36 4.36
C VAL A 28 9.47 -2.24 3.23
N GLY A 29 8.82 -1.08 3.11
CA GLY A 29 7.88 -0.83 2.02
C GLY A 29 8.54 -0.97 0.66
N ALA A 30 9.74 -0.41 0.50
CA ALA A 30 10.49 -0.53 -0.74
C ALA A 30 10.86 -1.98 -1.06
N ALA A 31 11.22 -2.76 -0.04
CA ALA A 31 11.54 -4.18 -0.21
C ALA A 31 10.33 -4.99 -0.65
N ILE A 32 9.17 -4.71 -0.06
CA ILE A 32 7.91 -5.36 -0.47
C ILE A 32 7.59 -5.02 -1.92
N ALA A 33 7.73 -3.74 -2.29
CA ALA A 33 7.49 -3.30 -3.66
C ALA A 33 8.43 -3.98 -4.66
N ALA A 34 9.70 -4.12 -4.31
CA ALA A 34 10.68 -4.78 -5.17
C ALA A 34 10.33 -6.24 -5.41
N ALA A 35 9.70 -6.90 -4.46
CA ALA A 35 9.28 -8.31 -4.59
C ALA A 35 8.07 -8.49 -5.49
N GLU A 36 7.25 -7.41 -5.70
CA GLU A 36 6.02 -7.50 -6.52
C GLU A 36 6.24 -7.75 -8.02
N PRO A 37 7.27 -7.38 -8.81
CA PRO A 37 8.17 -6.22 -8.72
C PRO A 37 7.46 -4.92 -9.13
N LEU A 38 7.67 -3.89 -8.36
CA LEU A 38 7.07 -2.58 -8.59
C LEU A 38 8.08 -1.49 -8.30
N GLU A 39 8.32 -0.61 -9.27
CA GLU A 39 9.20 0.53 -9.08
C GLU A 39 8.42 1.66 -8.39
N MET A 40 8.86 2.05 -7.19
CA MET A 40 8.20 3.09 -6.43
C MET A 40 8.56 4.48 -6.93
N THR A 41 7.53 5.30 -7.15
CA THR A 41 7.67 6.71 -7.49
C THR A 41 7.07 7.54 -6.37
N GLU A 42 7.20 8.87 -6.46
CA GLU A 42 6.60 9.77 -5.49
C GLU A 42 5.09 9.55 -5.34
N LYS A 43 4.38 9.30 -6.44
CA LYS A 43 2.94 9.02 -6.41
C LYS A 43 2.62 7.74 -5.65
N HIS A 44 3.45 6.71 -5.79
CA HIS A 44 3.29 5.48 -5.03
C HIS A 44 3.40 5.75 -3.54
N TRP A 45 4.41 6.51 -3.13
CA TRP A 45 4.59 6.87 -1.72
C TRP A 45 3.44 7.72 -1.19
N ASP A 46 2.87 8.60 -2.02
CA ASP A 46 1.70 9.38 -1.64
C ASP A 46 0.51 8.48 -1.28
N VAL A 47 0.27 7.44 -2.09
CA VAL A 47 -0.79 6.47 -1.81
C VAL A 47 -0.49 5.67 -0.56
N VAL A 48 0.75 5.20 -0.41
CA VAL A 48 1.17 4.44 0.78
C VAL A 48 0.97 5.27 2.04
N ASN A 49 1.43 6.50 2.05
CA ASN A 49 1.30 7.38 3.21
C ASN A 49 -0.16 7.73 3.50
N TYR A 50 -0.97 7.90 2.46
CA TYR A 50 -2.40 8.12 2.60
C TYR A 50 -3.09 6.92 3.27
N LEU A 51 -2.79 5.70 2.82
CA LEU A 51 -3.37 4.50 3.40
C LEU A 51 -2.97 4.31 4.86
N ARG A 52 -1.71 4.59 5.19
CA ARG A 52 -1.24 4.52 6.57
C ARG A 52 -1.93 5.56 7.45
N ASP A 53 -2.08 6.78 6.94
CA ASP A 53 -2.76 7.85 7.67
C ASP A 53 -4.21 7.48 7.96
N GLU A 54 -4.91 6.95 6.97
CA GLU A 54 -6.30 6.51 7.13
C GLU A 54 -6.42 5.39 8.16
N HIS A 55 -5.48 4.45 8.15
CA HIS A 55 -5.50 3.34 9.10
C HIS A 55 -5.24 3.81 10.54
N TYR A 56 -4.20 4.62 10.74
CA TYR A 56 -3.77 5.01 12.09
C TYR A 56 -4.57 6.16 12.67
N ASN A 57 -5.07 7.08 11.85
CA ASN A 57 -5.74 8.30 12.32
C ASN A 57 -7.25 8.30 12.09
N ASN A 58 -7.79 7.29 11.41
CA ASN A 58 -9.21 7.19 11.09
C ASN A 58 -9.82 5.86 11.54
N GLY A 59 -9.37 5.34 12.69
CA GLY A 59 -9.98 4.17 13.29
C GLY A 59 -9.84 2.87 12.51
N GLY A 60 -8.76 2.70 11.78
CA GLY A 60 -8.54 1.50 10.99
C GLY A 60 -9.26 1.51 9.63
N ALA A 61 -9.54 2.70 9.11
CA ALA A 61 -10.24 2.83 7.84
C ALA A 61 -9.52 2.12 6.69
N GLU A 62 -10.30 1.52 5.81
CA GLU A 62 -9.81 0.81 4.62
C GLU A 62 -10.42 1.46 3.37
N PRO A 63 -9.83 2.55 2.85
CA PRO A 63 -10.36 3.20 1.65
C PRO A 63 -10.42 2.22 0.48
N ASN A 64 -11.55 2.22 -0.23
CA ASN A 64 -11.68 1.39 -1.42
C ASN A 64 -11.07 2.10 -2.64
N GLU A 65 -11.05 1.41 -3.78
CA GLU A 65 -10.45 1.94 -5.01
C GLU A 65 -11.01 3.30 -5.40
N ARG A 66 -12.32 3.44 -5.31
CA ARG A 66 -13.01 4.68 -5.68
C ARG A 66 -12.61 5.84 -4.76
N THR A 67 -12.54 5.59 -3.47
CA THR A 67 -12.14 6.60 -2.47
C THR A 67 -10.70 7.01 -2.65
N ILE A 68 -9.80 6.05 -2.87
CA ILE A 68 -8.38 6.32 -3.11
C ILE A 68 -8.23 7.20 -4.34
N MET A 69 -8.89 6.85 -5.44
CA MET A 69 -8.84 7.59 -6.69
C MET A 69 -9.32 9.03 -6.49
N LYS A 70 -10.43 9.21 -5.77
CA LYS A 70 -10.99 10.53 -5.48
C LYS A 70 -10.03 11.38 -4.66
N ASP A 71 -9.47 10.82 -3.60
CA ASP A 71 -8.60 11.57 -2.69
C ASP A 71 -7.24 11.90 -3.35
N MET A 72 -6.72 10.99 -4.15
CA MET A 72 -5.49 11.25 -4.90
C MET A 72 -5.69 12.29 -6.00
N SER A 73 -6.88 12.28 -6.62
CA SER A 73 -7.23 13.33 -7.60
C SER A 73 -7.19 14.71 -6.96
N LYS A 74 -7.69 14.82 -5.74
CA LYS A 74 -7.65 16.09 -5.00
C LYS A 74 -6.21 16.45 -4.62
N LYS A 75 -5.45 15.50 -4.11
CA LYS A 75 -4.07 15.72 -3.66
C LYS A 75 -3.17 16.16 -4.79
N TRP A 76 -3.31 15.56 -5.96
CA TRP A 76 -2.45 15.84 -7.11
C TRP A 76 -2.99 16.95 -8.02
N GLY A 77 -4.20 17.45 -7.72
CA GLY A 77 -4.82 18.52 -8.50
C GLY A 77 -5.17 18.11 -9.93
N SER A 78 -5.34 16.82 -10.18
CA SER A 78 -5.61 16.28 -11.50
C SER A 78 -6.50 15.04 -11.35
N LYS A 79 -7.58 14.99 -12.13
CA LYS A 79 -8.51 13.87 -12.09
C LYS A 79 -7.80 12.57 -12.46
N GLN A 80 -7.85 11.60 -11.57
CA GLN A 80 -7.29 10.27 -11.82
C GLN A 80 -8.40 9.34 -12.30
N THR A 81 -8.04 8.43 -13.21
CA THR A 81 -8.95 7.39 -13.69
C THR A 81 -8.54 6.06 -13.08
N SER A 82 -9.41 5.06 -13.19
CA SER A 82 -9.06 3.70 -12.76
C SER A 82 -7.81 3.20 -13.48
N LYS A 83 -7.70 3.51 -14.77
CA LYS A 83 -6.52 3.13 -15.57
C LYS A 83 -5.24 3.75 -15.02
N ASP A 84 -5.28 5.02 -14.61
CA ASP A 84 -4.14 5.71 -14.03
C ASP A 84 -3.71 5.03 -12.73
N MET A 85 -4.67 4.70 -11.87
CA MET A 85 -4.38 4.07 -10.60
C MET A 85 -3.83 2.66 -10.77
N TYR A 86 -4.34 1.89 -11.74
CA TYR A 86 -3.84 0.54 -12.02
C TYR A 86 -2.47 0.54 -12.70
N LYS A 87 -2.07 1.66 -13.31
CA LYS A 87 -0.69 1.80 -13.79
C LYS A 87 0.29 1.92 -12.62
N LEU A 88 -0.14 2.58 -11.54
CA LEU A 88 0.68 2.69 -10.33
C LEU A 88 0.72 1.36 -9.57
N PHE A 89 -0.44 0.74 -9.39
CA PHE A 89 -0.57 -0.51 -8.64
C PHE A 89 -1.36 -1.54 -9.47
N PRO A 90 -0.67 -2.33 -10.32
CA PRO A 90 -1.35 -3.28 -11.20
C PRO A 90 -2.22 -4.31 -10.49
N ASP A 91 -1.92 -4.59 -9.23
CA ASP A 91 -2.63 -5.59 -8.42
C ASP A 91 -3.69 -4.95 -7.51
N MET A 92 -4.22 -3.80 -7.87
CA MET A 92 -5.19 -2.98 -7.15
C MET A 92 -4.54 -2.10 -6.07
N PRO A 93 -4.73 -0.78 -6.17
CA PRO A 93 -4.18 0.16 -5.18
C PRO A 93 -4.57 -0.16 -3.73
N SER A 94 -5.83 -0.58 -3.49
CA SER A 94 -6.28 -0.89 -2.13
C SER A 94 -5.63 -2.15 -1.55
N LYS A 95 -5.20 -3.08 -2.39
CA LYS A 95 -4.55 -4.32 -1.95
C LYS A 95 -3.04 -4.20 -1.97
N GLN A 96 -2.48 -3.88 -3.13
CA GLN A 96 -1.03 -3.77 -3.30
C GLN A 96 -0.46 -2.62 -2.49
N GLY A 97 -1.17 -1.49 -2.46
CA GLY A 97 -0.79 -0.36 -1.64
C GLY A 97 -0.77 -0.68 -0.15
N ARG A 98 -1.77 -1.42 0.33
CA ARG A 98 -1.81 -1.84 1.74
C ARG A 98 -0.65 -2.77 2.09
N LYS A 99 -0.33 -3.70 1.19
CA LYS A 99 0.80 -4.61 1.40
C LYS A 99 2.10 -3.83 1.56
N ILE A 100 2.35 -2.90 0.62
CA ILE A 100 3.57 -2.07 0.64
C ILE A 100 3.56 -1.14 1.86
N ALA A 101 2.39 -0.67 2.27
CA ALA A 101 2.23 0.20 3.43
C ALA A 101 2.37 -0.53 4.77
N GLY A 102 2.56 -1.85 4.75
CA GLY A 102 2.70 -2.64 5.97
C GLY A 102 1.42 -2.77 6.79
N LEU A 103 0.27 -2.58 6.15
CA LEU A 103 -1.04 -2.68 6.80
C LEU A 103 -1.58 -4.11 6.70
N PRO A 104 -2.54 -4.50 7.57
CA PRO A 104 -3.12 -5.82 7.51
C PRO A 104 -3.85 -6.05 6.19
N GLN A 105 -3.91 -7.30 5.76
CA GLN A 105 -4.69 -7.67 4.58
C GLN A 105 -6.16 -7.32 4.82
N SER A 106 -6.79 -6.71 3.83
CA SER A 106 -8.19 -6.34 3.91
C SER A 106 -9.07 -7.60 4.02
N THR A 107 -10.08 -7.53 4.90
CA THR A 107 -11.07 -8.59 5.02
C THR A 107 -12.26 -8.38 4.09
N ARG A 108 -12.34 -7.22 3.43
CA ARG A 108 -13.43 -6.92 2.51
C ARG A 108 -13.26 -7.64 1.19
N LYS A 109 -14.37 -8.11 0.63
CA LYS A 109 -14.36 -8.73 -0.70
C LYS A 109 -14.32 -7.67 -1.77
N GLY A 110 -13.49 -7.87 -2.80
CA GLY A 110 -13.47 -7.07 -4.00
C GLY A 110 -12.75 -5.74 -3.96
N GLY A 111 -12.58 -5.13 -2.80
CA GLY A 111 -11.87 -3.85 -2.68
C GLY A 111 -12.65 -2.61 -3.13
N TYR A 112 -13.93 -2.75 -3.44
CA TYR A 112 -14.80 -1.65 -3.87
C TYR A 112 -15.89 -1.34 -2.86
#